data_6853f95be2ba362daf89c9b578b01335
#
_entry.id   6853f95be2ba362daf89c9b578b01335
#
_cell.length_a   1.000
_cell.length_b   1.000
_cell.length_c   1.000
_cell.angle_alpha   90.00
_cell.angle_beta   90.00
_cell.angle_gamma   90.00
#
_symmetry.space_group_name_H-M   'P 1'
#
loop_
_entity.id
_entity.type
_entity.pdbx_description
1 polymer ?
#
loop_
_entity_poly.entity_id
_entity_poly.type
_entity_poly.pdbx_seq_one_letter_code
_entity_poly.pdbx_strand_id
1 'polypeptide(L)'
;MNNHGLQSVKTAIWNDWIFINLSDDGQDFEDYARPLIDNFKDIDFQKVKPVATLDFGEIKTNWKFLMENFIEPYHVQFVHRTTTNQPLEDHYTIVEGVCVGSAIDLDDDDKVEGSLSVSSRYLTLFPNFIIGRYFPDQIGVYLNVPVDSGHTLQKRVIYTTDGKVISDKSVDEIKKLWWDVHKEDHAICERMQLGRLSPVSKDGGLLSPFWEDSVRAFQQMIADAVTK
;
A
#
# COMPACT_ATOMS: atom_id res chain seq x y z
N MET A 1 -28.57 -32.82 -13.50
CA MET A 1 -27.47 -33.27 -12.59
C MET A 1 -26.25 -32.35 -12.70
N ASN A 2 -26.40 -31.02 -12.60
CA ASN A 2 -25.26 -30.08 -12.81
C ASN A 2 -24.98 -29.17 -11.59
N ASN A 3 -25.39 -29.58 -10.37
CA ASN A 3 -25.26 -28.72 -9.18
C ASN A 3 -24.17 -29.12 -8.18
N HIS A 4 -23.18 -29.93 -8.58
CA HIS A 4 -22.15 -30.41 -7.68
C HIS A 4 -20.71 -30.06 -8.13
N GLY A 5 -20.55 -29.21 -9.14
CA GLY A 5 -19.23 -28.70 -9.57
C GLY A 5 -18.79 -27.49 -8.75
N LEU A 6 -17.47 -27.21 -8.75
CA LEU A 6 -16.94 -25.96 -8.23
C LEU A 6 -17.42 -24.81 -9.10
N GLN A 7 -17.76 -23.69 -8.48
CA GLN A 7 -18.03 -22.45 -9.20
C GLN A 7 -16.73 -21.87 -9.73
N SER A 8 -16.73 -21.39 -10.97
CA SER A 8 -15.59 -20.69 -11.52
C SER A 8 -15.51 -19.28 -10.91
N VAL A 9 -14.28 -18.82 -10.67
CA VAL A 9 -14.00 -17.49 -10.16
C VAL A 9 -13.17 -16.74 -11.20
N LYS A 10 -13.51 -15.50 -11.50
CA LYS A 10 -12.70 -14.66 -12.37
C LYS A 10 -11.34 -14.42 -11.73
N THR A 11 -10.28 -14.69 -12.48
CA THR A 11 -8.90 -14.50 -12.03
C THR A 11 -8.12 -13.69 -13.06
N ALA A 12 -7.22 -12.85 -12.56
CA ALA A 12 -6.23 -12.16 -13.37
C ALA A 12 -4.86 -12.27 -12.71
N ILE A 13 -3.81 -12.19 -13.51
CA ILE A 13 -2.42 -12.17 -13.03
C ILE A 13 -1.80 -10.87 -13.53
N TRP A 14 -1.27 -10.09 -12.59
CA TRP A 14 -0.43 -8.95 -12.91
C TRP A 14 0.92 -9.15 -12.22
N ASN A 15 1.94 -9.39 -13.01
CA ASN A 15 3.27 -9.77 -12.54
C ASN A 15 3.24 -11.01 -11.63
N ASP A 16 3.69 -10.93 -10.38
CA ASP A 16 3.72 -12.04 -9.43
C ASP A 16 2.42 -12.19 -8.62
N TRP A 17 1.41 -11.35 -8.89
CA TRP A 17 0.21 -11.28 -8.04
C TRP A 17 -1.02 -11.81 -8.76
N ILE A 18 -1.79 -12.62 -8.03
CA ILE A 18 -3.05 -13.19 -8.50
C ILE A 18 -4.19 -12.40 -7.89
N PHE A 19 -5.05 -11.88 -8.74
CA PHE A 19 -6.28 -11.18 -8.34
C PHE A 19 -7.47 -12.08 -8.62
N ILE A 20 -8.44 -12.06 -7.72
CA ILE A 20 -9.70 -12.79 -7.85
C ILE A 20 -10.87 -11.82 -7.76
N ASN A 21 -11.90 -12.04 -8.56
CA ASN A 21 -13.16 -11.31 -8.47
C ASN A 21 -14.29 -12.31 -8.26
N LEU A 22 -15.00 -12.16 -7.14
CA LEU A 22 -16.13 -13.01 -6.77
C LEU A 22 -17.46 -12.50 -7.34
N SER A 23 -17.46 -11.33 -7.99
CA SER A 23 -18.64 -10.76 -8.66
C SER A 23 -18.77 -11.31 -10.07
N ASP A 24 -19.99 -11.66 -10.48
CA ASP A 24 -20.27 -12.17 -11.82
C ASP A 24 -20.24 -11.05 -12.89
N ASP A 25 -20.49 -9.79 -12.48
CA ASP A 25 -20.68 -8.62 -13.33
C ASP A 25 -19.54 -7.59 -13.25
N GLY A 26 -18.41 -7.97 -12.62
CA GLY A 26 -17.25 -7.09 -12.48
C GLY A 26 -16.58 -6.79 -13.83
N GLN A 27 -16.06 -5.57 -13.96
CA GLN A 27 -15.25 -5.15 -15.10
C GLN A 27 -13.98 -6.00 -15.23
N ASP A 28 -13.34 -6.00 -16.40
CA ASP A 28 -12.08 -6.69 -16.61
C ASP A 28 -10.98 -6.08 -15.77
N PHE A 29 -10.05 -6.94 -15.29
CA PHE A 29 -8.99 -6.52 -14.36
C PHE A 29 -8.11 -5.42 -14.95
N GLU A 30 -7.74 -5.50 -16.20
CA GLU A 30 -6.88 -4.50 -16.85
C GLU A 30 -7.54 -3.11 -16.86
N ASP A 31 -8.85 -3.05 -17.10
CA ASP A 31 -9.59 -1.80 -17.07
C ASP A 31 -9.78 -1.29 -15.65
N TYR A 32 -10.01 -2.19 -14.69
CA TYR A 32 -10.12 -1.85 -13.27
C TYR A 32 -8.81 -1.33 -12.70
N ALA A 33 -7.71 -2.02 -12.98
CA ALA A 33 -6.39 -1.73 -12.44
C ALA A 33 -5.57 -0.75 -13.29
N ARG A 34 -6.10 -0.27 -14.41
CA ARG A 34 -5.37 0.62 -15.35
C ARG A 34 -4.66 1.78 -14.67
N PRO A 35 -5.29 2.54 -13.74
CA PRO A 35 -4.59 3.63 -13.08
C PRO A 35 -3.37 3.16 -12.29
N LEU A 36 -3.46 2.01 -11.62
CA LEU A 36 -2.31 1.43 -10.93
C LEU A 36 -1.23 0.98 -11.91
N ILE A 37 -1.62 0.27 -12.97
CA ILE A 37 -0.70 -0.24 -14.00
C ILE A 37 0.06 0.91 -14.65
N ASP A 38 -0.63 2.01 -14.98
CA ASP A 38 -0.04 3.21 -15.59
C ASP A 38 0.99 3.90 -14.68
N ASN A 39 0.77 3.87 -13.36
CA ASN A 39 1.73 4.40 -12.38
C ASN A 39 3.00 3.55 -12.22
N PHE A 40 3.02 2.33 -12.77
CA PHE A 40 4.15 1.41 -12.72
C PHE A 40 4.66 0.99 -14.11
N LYS A 41 4.21 1.63 -15.18
CA LYS A 41 4.55 1.28 -16.58
C LYS A 41 6.03 1.42 -16.93
N ASP A 42 6.77 2.23 -16.16
CA ASP A 42 8.21 2.45 -16.29
C ASP A 42 9.04 1.33 -15.63
N ILE A 43 8.41 0.41 -14.91
CA ILE A 43 9.08 -0.70 -14.24
C ILE A 43 9.11 -1.95 -15.13
N ASP A 44 10.29 -2.47 -15.39
CA ASP A 44 10.48 -3.79 -16.00
C ASP A 44 10.32 -4.89 -14.94
N PHE A 45 9.09 -5.31 -14.71
CA PHE A 45 8.78 -6.33 -13.70
C PHE A 45 9.42 -7.70 -13.99
N GLN A 46 9.88 -7.98 -15.21
CA GLN A 46 10.61 -9.23 -15.51
C GLN A 46 11.93 -9.30 -14.74
N LYS A 47 12.52 -8.14 -14.44
CA LYS A 47 13.74 -8.01 -13.64
C LYS A 47 13.49 -7.90 -12.14
N VAL A 48 12.27 -7.68 -11.73
CA VAL A 48 11.93 -7.54 -10.30
C VAL A 48 11.81 -8.93 -9.67
N LYS A 49 12.53 -9.17 -8.57
CA LYS A 49 12.58 -10.45 -7.86
C LYS A 49 12.35 -10.25 -6.37
N PRO A 50 11.60 -11.18 -5.72
CA PRO A 50 11.43 -11.13 -4.27
C PRO A 50 12.76 -11.46 -3.58
N VAL A 51 13.13 -10.66 -2.57
CA VAL A 51 14.35 -10.84 -1.77
C VAL A 51 14.06 -11.14 -0.31
N ALA A 52 12.92 -10.72 0.22
CA ALA A 52 12.55 -10.97 1.60
C ALA A 52 11.04 -10.93 1.81
N THR A 53 10.60 -11.63 2.85
CA THR A 53 9.23 -11.52 3.39
C THR A 53 9.33 -11.17 4.87
N LEU A 54 8.56 -10.17 5.30
CA LEU A 54 8.35 -9.83 6.70
C LEU A 54 6.96 -10.28 7.10
N ASP A 55 6.87 -11.07 8.16
CA ASP A 55 5.60 -11.48 8.78
C ASP A 55 5.47 -10.76 10.12
N PHE A 56 4.56 -9.78 10.16
CA PHE A 56 4.33 -8.98 11.37
C PHE A 56 3.34 -9.62 12.33
N GLY A 57 2.69 -10.71 11.90
CA GLY A 57 1.66 -11.37 12.69
C GLY A 57 0.37 -10.55 12.77
N GLU A 58 -0.28 -10.64 13.93
CA GLU A 58 -1.55 -9.95 14.19
C GLU A 58 -1.33 -8.57 14.78
N ILE A 59 -1.93 -7.56 14.14
CA ILE A 59 -1.95 -6.17 14.55
C ILE A 59 -3.34 -5.84 15.10
N LYS A 60 -3.42 -5.19 16.25
CA LYS A 60 -4.67 -4.85 16.94
C LYS A 60 -5.33 -3.61 16.35
N THR A 61 -5.62 -3.69 15.07
CA THR A 61 -6.27 -2.61 14.33
C THR A 61 -7.10 -3.15 13.18
N ASN A 62 -8.11 -2.39 12.78
CA ASN A 62 -8.86 -2.67 11.56
C ASN A 62 -7.97 -2.46 10.33
N TRP A 63 -8.08 -3.33 9.35
CA TRP A 63 -7.29 -3.28 8.11
C TRP A 63 -7.38 -1.92 7.39
N LYS A 64 -8.50 -1.21 7.51
CA LYS A 64 -8.69 0.09 6.88
C LYS A 64 -7.75 1.15 7.44
N PHE A 65 -7.43 1.12 8.74
CA PHE A 65 -6.44 2.05 9.30
C PHE A 65 -5.04 1.79 8.75
N LEU A 66 -4.66 0.53 8.52
CA LEU A 66 -3.39 0.21 7.87
C LEU A 66 -3.35 0.70 6.41
N MET A 67 -4.50 0.67 5.71
CA MET A 67 -4.62 1.23 4.36
C MET A 67 -4.51 2.75 4.38
N GLU A 68 -5.29 3.42 5.23
CA GLU A 68 -5.30 4.87 5.37
C GLU A 68 -3.90 5.39 5.74
N ASN A 69 -3.23 4.76 6.70
CA ASN A 69 -1.86 5.10 7.09
C ASN A 69 -0.87 4.99 5.90
N PHE A 70 -1.02 3.98 5.05
CA PHE A 70 -0.12 3.77 3.93
C PHE A 70 -0.28 4.78 2.80
N ILE A 71 -1.51 5.24 2.52
CA ILE A 71 -1.82 6.05 1.33
C ILE A 71 -1.62 7.56 1.53
N GLU A 72 -1.37 8.02 2.75
CA GLU A 72 -1.17 9.43 3.05
C GLU A 72 0.27 9.70 3.55
N PRO A 73 0.88 10.82 3.18
CA PRO A 73 2.23 11.16 3.62
C PRO A 73 2.28 11.97 4.93
N TYR A 74 1.14 12.41 5.46
CA TYR A 74 1.08 13.42 6.54
C TYR A 74 1.70 12.90 7.84
N HIS A 75 1.54 11.59 8.16
CA HIS A 75 2.12 10.99 9.36
C HIS A 75 3.65 10.87 9.28
N VAL A 76 4.23 10.77 8.07
CA VAL A 76 5.66 10.39 7.87
C VAL A 76 6.59 11.26 8.70
N GLN A 77 6.48 12.58 8.61
CA GLN A 77 7.37 13.49 9.35
C GLN A 77 7.18 13.45 10.87
N PHE A 78 6.05 12.96 11.37
CA PHE A 78 5.75 12.90 12.81
C PHE A 78 6.05 11.53 13.41
N VAL A 79 5.82 10.47 12.65
CA VAL A 79 5.94 9.07 13.09
C VAL A 79 7.33 8.53 12.76
N HIS A 80 7.82 8.73 11.53
CA HIS A 80 9.07 8.14 11.03
C HIS A 80 10.27 9.07 11.17
N ARG A 81 10.40 9.76 12.29
CA ARG A 81 11.45 10.79 12.52
C ARG A 81 12.88 10.31 12.38
N THR A 82 13.11 9.02 12.57
CA THR A 82 14.46 8.43 12.56
C THR A 82 14.64 7.35 11.49
N THR A 83 13.57 6.93 10.87
CA THR A 83 13.56 5.82 9.91
C THR A 83 13.47 6.29 8.46
N THR A 84 12.84 7.42 8.21
CA THR A 84 12.77 8.03 6.87
C THR A 84 13.18 9.50 6.91
N ASN A 85 13.57 10.04 5.76
CA ASN A 85 13.95 11.46 5.61
C ASN A 85 13.29 12.03 4.35
N GLN A 86 11.96 11.93 4.27
CA GLN A 86 11.20 12.45 3.13
C GLN A 86 10.45 13.70 3.57
N PRO A 87 10.78 14.89 3.02
CA PRO A 87 10.06 16.11 3.30
C PRO A 87 8.60 16.00 2.89
N LEU A 88 7.69 16.46 3.75
CA LEU A 88 6.26 16.37 3.48
C LEU A 88 5.84 17.23 2.27
N GLU A 89 6.48 18.37 2.10
CA GLU A 89 6.24 19.34 1.01
C GLU A 89 6.50 18.78 -0.39
N ASP A 90 7.33 17.75 -0.52
CA ASP A 90 7.65 17.11 -1.79
C ASP A 90 6.61 16.05 -2.19
N HIS A 91 5.74 15.67 -1.26
CA HIS A 91 4.70 14.69 -1.53
C HIS A 91 3.47 15.34 -2.16
N TYR A 92 2.82 14.55 -3.01
CA TYR A 92 1.50 14.86 -3.54
C TYR A 92 0.58 13.62 -3.50
N THR A 93 -0.73 13.86 -3.50
CA THR A 93 -1.72 12.79 -3.48
C THR A 93 -2.09 12.32 -4.89
N ILE A 94 -2.39 11.04 -5.02
CA ILE A 94 -2.91 10.42 -6.24
C ILE A 94 -4.32 9.91 -5.93
N VAL A 95 -5.28 10.34 -6.74
CA VAL A 95 -6.67 9.89 -6.69
C VAL A 95 -7.13 9.63 -8.12
N GLU A 96 -7.04 8.38 -8.56
CA GLU A 96 -7.34 7.95 -9.92
C GLU A 96 -8.31 6.76 -9.89
N GLY A 97 -9.59 7.05 -9.81
CA GLY A 97 -10.64 6.03 -9.71
C GLY A 97 -10.46 5.16 -8.46
N VAL A 98 -10.18 3.86 -8.66
CA VAL A 98 -9.97 2.88 -7.58
C VAL A 98 -8.51 2.77 -7.11
N CYS A 99 -7.62 3.56 -7.72
CA CYS A 99 -6.22 3.66 -7.34
C CYS A 99 -6.00 4.97 -6.57
N VAL A 100 -5.58 4.87 -5.32
CA VAL A 100 -5.35 6.03 -4.47
C VAL A 100 -4.05 5.87 -3.67
N GLY A 101 -3.45 7.02 -3.32
CA GLY A 101 -2.23 7.03 -2.54
C GLY A 101 -1.49 8.35 -2.59
N SER A 102 -0.18 8.27 -2.44
CA SER A 102 0.73 9.41 -2.51
C SER A 102 1.99 9.10 -3.31
N ALA A 103 2.69 10.14 -3.69
CA ALA A 103 3.92 10.04 -4.45
C ALA A 103 4.90 11.17 -4.11
N ILE A 104 6.17 10.92 -4.44
CA ILE A 104 7.24 11.90 -4.46
C ILE A 104 8.07 11.68 -5.71
N ASP A 105 8.32 12.72 -6.47
CA ASP A 105 9.21 12.69 -7.62
C ASP A 105 10.56 13.29 -7.23
N LEU A 106 11.63 12.67 -7.70
CA LEU A 106 13.00 13.13 -7.49
C LEU A 106 13.47 13.95 -8.68
N ASP A 107 14.31 14.92 -8.43
CA ASP A 107 14.98 15.67 -9.47
C ASP A 107 15.95 14.78 -10.27
N ASP A 108 16.24 15.19 -11.50
CA ASP A 108 17.15 14.44 -12.39
C ASP A 108 18.56 14.26 -11.78
N ASP A 109 18.99 15.17 -10.93
CA ASP A 109 20.29 15.14 -10.26
C ASP A 109 20.35 14.09 -9.12
N ASP A 110 19.21 13.59 -8.66
CA ASP A 110 19.13 12.56 -7.59
C ASP A 110 19.14 11.12 -8.15
N LYS A 111 19.25 10.97 -9.48
CA LYS A 111 19.26 9.65 -10.12
C LYS A 111 20.47 8.82 -9.70
N VAL A 112 20.22 7.59 -9.31
CA VAL A 112 21.25 6.57 -9.06
C VAL A 112 21.27 5.61 -10.25
N GLU A 113 22.48 5.30 -10.77
CA GLU A 113 22.64 4.33 -11.86
C GLU A 113 22.06 2.98 -11.47
N GLY A 114 21.21 2.42 -12.33
CA GLY A 114 20.54 1.14 -12.10
C GLY A 114 19.28 1.21 -11.24
N SER A 115 18.85 2.42 -10.82
CA SER A 115 17.61 2.54 -10.05
C SER A 115 16.39 2.09 -10.86
N LEU A 116 15.40 1.50 -10.15
CA LEU A 116 14.11 1.10 -10.73
C LEU A 116 13.34 2.29 -11.27
N SER A 117 13.45 3.43 -10.59
CA SER A 117 12.70 4.64 -10.91
C SER A 117 13.34 5.86 -10.27
N VAL A 118 12.95 7.02 -10.78
CA VAL A 118 13.29 8.35 -10.24
C VAL A 118 12.22 8.90 -9.28
N SER A 119 11.32 8.06 -8.84
CA SER A 119 10.21 8.49 -7.98
C SER A 119 9.77 7.38 -7.05
N SER A 120 9.20 7.75 -5.92
CA SER A 120 8.50 6.81 -5.03
C SER A 120 7.00 6.91 -5.23
N ARG A 121 6.31 5.79 -5.07
CA ARG A 121 4.85 5.66 -5.19
C ARG A 121 4.34 4.81 -4.04
N TYR A 122 3.30 5.26 -3.39
CA TYR A 122 2.64 4.61 -2.25
C TYR A 122 1.17 4.45 -2.62
N LEU A 123 0.84 3.35 -3.33
CA LEU A 123 -0.47 3.21 -3.97
C LEU A 123 -1.22 1.99 -3.48
N THR A 124 -2.53 2.12 -3.51
CA THR A 124 -3.45 0.99 -3.33
C THR A 124 -4.34 0.83 -4.53
N LEU A 125 -4.68 -0.41 -4.84
CA LEU A 125 -5.83 -0.74 -5.67
C LEU A 125 -6.95 -1.21 -4.74
N PHE A 126 -8.06 -0.51 -4.75
CA PHE A 126 -9.21 -0.86 -3.90
C PHE A 126 -9.65 -2.31 -4.14
N PRO A 127 -10.04 -3.10 -3.12
CA PRO A 127 -10.14 -2.65 -1.73
C PRO A 127 -8.86 -2.80 -0.91
N ASN A 128 -7.94 -3.73 -1.22
CA ASN A 128 -6.93 -4.16 -0.26
C ASN A 128 -5.56 -4.51 -0.86
N PHE A 129 -5.31 -4.23 -2.13
CA PHE A 129 -3.97 -4.43 -2.70
C PHE A 129 -3.12 -3.19 -2.46
N ILE A 130 -1.97 -3.37 -1.84
CA ILE A 130 -1.03 -2.31 -1.50
C ILE A 130 0.29 -2.58 -2.18
N ILE A 131 0.80 -1.59 -2.89
CA ILE A 131 2.12 -1.62 -3.51
C ILE A 131 2.84 -0.30 -3.31
N GLY A 132 4.07 -0.37 -2.79
CA GLY A 132 4.97 0.77 -2.70
C GLY A 132 6.17 0.59 -3.61
N ARG A 133 6.52 1.63 -4.34
CA ARG A 133 7.81 1.76 -5.02
C ARG A 133 8.65 2.73 -4.21
N TYR A 134 9.83 2.28 -3.80
CA TYR A 134 10.74 3.03 -2.94
C TYR A 134 12.05 3.23 -3.67
N PHE A 135 12.38 4.47 -3.92
CA PHE A 135 13.67 4.82 -4.49
C PHE A 135 14.83 4.31 -3.59
N PRO A 136 15.94 3.83 -4.15
CA PRO A 136 16.21 3.71 -5.59
C PRO A 136 15.73 2.40 -6.25
N ASP A 137 15.51 1.31 -5.50
CA ASP A 137 15.50 -0.03 -6.06
C ASP A 137 14.49 -1.00 -5.45
N GLN A 138 13.56 -0.54 -4.63
CA GLN A 138 12.69 -1.45 -3.90
C GLN A 138 11.22 -1.33 -4.33
N ILE A 139 10.55 -2.47 -4.36
CA ILE A 139 9.09 -2.57 -4.36
C ILE A 139 8.67 -3.34 -3.11
N GLY A 140 7.68 -2.85 -2.42
CA GLY A 140 7.03 -3.53 -1.30
C GLY A 140 5.58 -3.82 -1.63
N VAL A 141 5.16 -5.07 -1.47
CA VAL A 141 3.74 -5.44 -1.59
C VAL A 141 3.26 -5.94 -0.24
N TYR A 142 2.09 -5.49 0.15
CA TYR A 142 1.53 -5.77 1.47
C TYR A 142 0.30 -6.64 1.35
N LEU A 143 0.18 -7.57 2.27
CA LEU A 143 -1.00 -8.37 2.48
C LEU A 143 -1.58 -8.05 3.85
N ASN A 144 -2.75 -7.40 3.85
CA ASN A 144 -3.54 -7.14 5.04
C ASN A 144 -4.76 -8.06 5.03
N VAL A 145 -4.77 -9.06 5.91
CA VAL A 145 -5.86 -10.03 6.02
C VAL A 145 -6.67 -9.71 7.28
N PRO A 146 -7.90 -9.19 7.14
CA PRO A 146 -8.78 -8.95 8.28
C PRO A 146 -9.07 -10.25 9.02
N VAL A 147 -8.86 -10.26 10.34
CA VAL A 147 -9.28 -11.35 11.23
C VAL A 147 -10.68 -11.05 11.77
N ASP A 148 -10.87 -9.81 12.23
CA ASP A 148 -12.14 -9.25 12.66
C ASP A 148 -12.14 -7.71 12.52
N SER A 149 -13.08 -7.02 13.14
CA SER A 149 -13.21 -5.56 13.07
C SER A 149 -12.08 -4.79 13.77
N GLY A 150 -11.26 -5.45 14.58
CA GLY A 150 -10.18 -4.83 15.37
C GLY A 150 -8.83 -5.51 15.20
N HIS A 151 -8.72 -6.56 14.37
CA HIS A 151 -7.49 -7.31 14.20
C HIS A 151 -7.20 -7.62 12.73
N THR A 152 -5.95 -7.47 12.35
CA THR A 152 -5.47 -7.71 10.97
C THR A 152 -4.14 -8.45 11.01
N LEU A 153 -4.02 -9.52 10.21
CA LEU A 153 -2.72 -10.13 9.92
C LEU A 153 -2.03 -9.33 8.81
N GLN A 154 -0.76 -8.96 9.03
CA GLN A 154 -0.01 -8.21 8.03
C GLN A 154 1.30 -8.90 7.65
N LYS A 155 1.55 -8.94 6.34
CA LYS A 155 2.83 -9.35 5.75
C LYS A 155 3.29 -8.33 4.70
N ARG A 156 4.60 -8.28 4.50
CA ARG A 156 5.20 -7.50 3.41
C ARG A 156 6.19 -8.37 2.65
N VAL A 157 6.10 -8.36 1.33
CA VAL A 157 7.11 -8.92 0.43
C VAL A 157 7.93 -7.78 -0.14
N ILE A 158 9.25 -7.90 -0.09
CA ILE A 158 10.22 -6.93 -0.60
C ILE A 158 10.81 -7.50 -1.88
N TYR A 159 10.79 -6.69 -2.92
CA TYR A 159 11.35 -6.99 -4.22
C TYR A 159 12.44 -5.97 -4.56
N THR A 160 13.42 -6.41 -5.36
CA THR A 160 14.47 -5.56 -5.92
C THR A 160 14.74 -5.93 -7.38
N THR A 161 15.49 -5.10 -8.10
CA THR A 161 15.92 -5.40 -9.47
C THR A 161 16.89 -6.59 -9.48
N ASP A 162 16.59 -7.61 -10.25
CA ASP A 162 17.36 -8.86 -10.39
C ASP A 162 17.70 -9.54 -9.04
N GLY A 163 16.92 -9.27 -7.99
CA GLY A 163 17.20 -9.75 -6.64
C GLY A 163 18.43 -9.13 -6.00
N LYS A 164 18.95 -8.03 -6.56
CA LYS A 164 20.11 -7.30 -6.05
C LYS A 164 19.68 -6.01 -5.39
N VAL A 165 20.37 -5.64 -4.33
CA VAL A 165 20.20 -4.35 -3.66
C VAL A 165 21.23 -3.40 -4.22
N ILE A 166 20.77 -2.29 -4.82
CA ILE A 166 21.65 -1.25 -5.38
C ILE A 166 22.17 -0.33 -4.29
N SER A 167 21.36 -0.15 -3.21
CA SER A 167 21.80 0.62 -2.05
C SER A 167 22.95 -0.11 -1.33
N ASP A 168 23.80 0.62 -0.63
CA ASP A 168 24.89 0.07 0.19
C ASP A 168 24.39 -0.84 1.34
N LYS A 169 23.08 -1.05 1.44
CA LYS A 169 22.44 -1.86 2.49
C LYS A 169 22.34 -3.32 2.08
N SER A 170 22.66 -4.21 2.99
CA SER A 170 22.36 -5.63 2.86
C SER A 170 20.85 -5.92 2.96
N VAL A 171 20.43 -7.08 2.50
CA VAL A 171 19.01 -7.52 2.63
C VAL A 171 18.56 -7.52 4.10
N ASP A 172 19.45 -7.88 5.04
CA ASP A 172 19.10 -7.90 6.47
C ASP A 172 18.95 -6.49 7.05
N GLU A 173 19.73 -5.51 6.59
CA GLU A 173 19.55 -4.10 6.96
C GLU A 173 18.25 -3.54 6.40
N ILE A 174 17.89 -3.91 5.17
CA ILE A 174 16.59 -3.53 4.58
C ILE A 174 15.42 -4.16 5.35
N LYS A 175 15.52 -5.45 5.70
CA LYS A 175 14.51 -6.10 6.55
C LYS A 175 14.36 -5.40 7.89
N LYS A 176 15.48 -5.06 8.51
CA LYS A 176 15.49 -4.35 9.79
C LYS A 176 14.84 -2.97 9.67
N LEU A 177 15.22 -2.18 8.66
CA LEU A 177 14.64 -0.87 8.40
C LEU A 177 13.10 -0.96 8.28
N TRP A 178 12.61 -1.84 7.42
CA TRP A 178 11.17 -1.99 7.21
C TRP A 178 10.44 -2.57 8.42
N TRP A 179 11.11 -3.41 9.21
CA TRP A 179 10.57 -3.85 10.47
C TRP A 179 10.39 -2.70 11.46
N ASP A 180 11.38 -1.82 11.57
CA ASP A 180 11.33 -0.68 12.46
C ASP A 180 10.27 0.35 12.01
N VAL A 181 10.19 0.67 10.71
CA VAL A 181 9.13 1.51 10.13
C VAL A 181 7.74 0.96 10.46
N HIS A 182 7.50 -0.33 10.19
CA HIS A 182 6.20 -0.91 10.47
C HIS A 182 5.83 -0.94 11.95
N LYS A 183 6.80 -1.08 12.84
CA LYS A 183 6.52 -0.96 14.29
C LYS A 183 6.01 0.41 14.69
N GLU A 184 6.54 1.46 14.07
CA GLU A 184 6.07 2.83 14.28
C GLU A 184 4.63 2.98 13.78
N ASP A 185 4.33 2.48 12.58
CA ASP A 185 2.99 2.49 11.99
C ASP A 185 1.97 1.69 12.81
N HIS A 186 2.35 0.47 13.22
CA HIS A 186 1.46 -0.37 14.02
C HIS A 186 1.07 0.32 15.32
N ALA A 187 2.04 0.96 16.00
CA ALA A 187 1.79 1.64 17.26
C ALA A 187 0.79 2.79 17.12
N ILE A 188 0.82 3.54 16.00
CA ILE A 188 -0.15 4.62 15.77
C ILE A 188 -1.51 4.07 15.33
N CYS A 189 -1.55 3.08 14.44
CA CYS A 189 -2.79 2.46 13.97
C CYS A 189 -3.57 1.78 15.11
N GLU A 190 -2.89 1.10 16.03
CA GLU A 190 -3.52 0.52 17.22
C GLU A 190 -4.13 1.60 18.13
N ARG A 191 -3.46 2.77 18.28
CA ARG A 191 -4.02 3.91 19.03
C ARG A 191 -5.20 4.54 18.31
N MET A 192 -5.17 4.63 16.98
CA MET A 192 -6.30 5.11 16.18
C MET A 192 -7.51 4.18 16.36
N GLN A 193 -7.32 2.86 16.36
CA GLN A 193 -8.37 1.89 16.64
C GLN A 193 -9.02 2.15 18.01
N LEU A 194 -8.23 2.36 19.05
CA LEU A 194 -8.74 2.67 20.39
C LEU A 194 -9.44 4.02 20.43
N GLY A 195 -8.86 5.05 19.78
CA GLY A 195 -9.44 6.38 19.69
C GLY A 195 -10.81 6.37 19.01
N ARG A 196 -10.99 5.53 17.98
CA ARG A 196 -12.25 5.40 17.25
C ARG A 196 -13.38 4.79 18.10
N LEU A 197 -13.06 4.04 19.13
CA LEU A 197 -14.05 3.52 20.08
C LEU A 197 -14.56 4.59 21.05
N SER A 198 -13.93 5.76 21.09
CA SER A 198 -14.39 6.86 21.96
C SER A 198 -15.71 7.45 21.46
N PRO A 199 -16.66 7.76 22.36
CA PRO A 199 -17.91 8.40 21.99
C PRO A 199 -17.75 9.75 21.26
N VAL A 200 -16.66 10.48 21.54
CA VAL A 200 -16.39 11.79 20.90
C VAL A 200 -15.87 11.65 19.46
N SER A 201 -15.52 10.47 19.03
CA SER A 201 -15.03 10.23 17.67
C SER A 201 -16.15 9.97 16.64
N LYS A 202 -17.44 10.01 17.08
CA LYS A 202 -18.58 9.69 16.20
C LYS A 202 -18.67 10.58 14.97
N ASP A 203 -18.33 11.86 15.14
CA ASP A 203 -18.44 12.86 14.06
C ASP A 203 -17.24 12.85 13.11
N GLY A 204 -16.31 11.91 13.31
CA GLY A 204 -15.09 11.81 12.51
C GLY A 204 -14.04 12.84 12.90
N GLY A 205 -13.03 13.00 12.04
CA GLY A 205 -11.95 13.98 12.14
C GLY A 205 -11.94 14.91 10.93
N LEU A 206 -11.14 15.96 11.01
CA LEU A 206 -10.84 16.81 9.87
C LEU A 206 -9.63 16.24 9.13
N LEU A 207 -9.77 16.08 7.83
CA LEU A 207 -8.68 15.67 6.95
C LEU A 207 -7.94 16.88 6.40
N SER A 208 -6.64 16.77 6.22
CA SER A 208 -5.84 17.79 5.55
C SER A 208 -6.28 17.91 4.07
N PRO A 209 -6.56 19.11 3.59
CA PRO A 209 -6.92 19.31 2.19
C PRO A 209 -5.73 19.17 1.22
N PHE A 210 -4.52 18.96 1.74
CA PHE A 210 -3.30 18.92 0.94
C PHE A 210 -2.72 17.51 0.82
N TRP A 211 -2.84 16.68 1.88
CA TRP A 211 -2.15 15.40 1.95
C TRP A 211 -3.05 14.20 2.22
N GLU A 212 -4.35 14.41 2.49
CA GLU A 212 -5.28 13.33 2.86
C GLU A 212 -6.47 13.18 1.89
N ASP A 213 -6.38 13.73 0.67
CA ASP A 213 -7.41 13.51 -0.38
C ASP A 213 -7.53 12.03 -0.76
N SER A 214 -6.42 11.29 -0.74
CA SER A 214 -6.40 9.84 -0.94
C SER A 214 -7.16 9.09 0.14
N VAL A 215 -7.01 9.51 1.41
CA VAL A 215 -7.77 8.95 2.55
C VAL A 215 -9.26 9.22 2.38
N ARG A 216 -9.64 10.45 2.04
CA ARG A 216 -11.04 10.82 1.78
C ARG A 216 -11.65 9.97 0.67
N ALA A 217 -10.91 9.80 -0.43
CA ALA A 217 -11.38 8.98 -1.56
C ALA A 217 -11.52 7.51 -1.18
N PHE A 218 -10.56 6.96 -0.42
CA PHE A 218 -10.63 5.59 0.08
C PHE A 218 -11.83 5.37 1.00
N GLN A 219 -12.07 6.28 1.96
CA GLN A 219 -13.22 6.22 2.86
C GLN A 219 -14.55 6.29 2.09
N GLN A 220 -14.63 7.12 1.02
CA GLN A 220 -15.81 7.17 0.17
C GLN A 220 -16.04 5.85 -0.57
N MET A 221 -14.97 5.24 -1.13
CA MET A 221 -15.09 3.93 -1.79
C MET A 221 -15.58 2.84 -0.82
N ILE A 222 -15.10 2.85 0.44
CA ILE A 222 -15.60 1.94 1.49
C ILE A 222 -17.09 2.20 1.75
N ALA A 223 -17.48 3.45 1.94
CA ALA A 223 -18.89 3.80 2.19
C ALA A 223 -19.79 3.34 1.03
N ASP A 224 -19.39 3.59 -0.21
CA ASP A 224 -20.13 3.17 -1.40
C ASP A 224 -20.25 1.63 -1.50
N ALA A 225 -19.20 0.91 -1.11
CA ALA A 225 -19.19 -0.55 -1.18
C ALA A 225 -20.09 -1.22 -0.12
N VAL A 226 -20.31 -0.58 1.04
CA VAL A 226 -21.12 -1.16 2.12
C VAL A 226 -22.58 -0.66 2.12
N THR A 227 -22.89 0.34 1.29
CA THR A 227 -24.26 0.91 1.18
C THR A 227 -25.03 0.45 -0.06
N LYS A 228 -24.40 -0.28 -0.97
CA LYS A 228 -25.00 -0.93 -2.13
C LYS A 228 -25.51 -2.32 -1.76
#